data_d9fbcb833b114a9c734bcfc6b81ffd8f
#
_entry.id   d9fbcb833b114a9c734bcfc6b81ffd8f
#
_cell.length_a   1.000
_cell.length_b   1.000
_cell.length_c   1.000
_cell.angle_alpha   90.00
_cell.angle_beta   90.00
_cell.angle_gamma   90.00
#
_symmetry.space_group_name_H-M   'P 1'
#
loop_
_entity.id
_entity.type
_entity.pdbx_description
1 polymer ?
#
loop_
_entity_poly.entity_id
_entity_poly.type
_entity_poly.pdbx_seq_one_letter_code
_entity_poly.pdbx_strand_id
1 'polypeptide(L)'
;MLKGIDSRINADLVYLLAAMGHGDKIAIVDRNYPATFDSRSSKLVRYDGVNSIEMLRMILSLMPLDTFVESPVFTMQVVDKPDEILPFHKEGQEICSQVEGRDVSVTSLERSEFYDRVRSCFAIVSTSEDRPYGNLILVKGVL
;
A
#
# COMPACT_ATOMS: atom_id res chain seq x y z
N MET A 1 -12.15 -17.77 10.00
CA MET A 1 -12.82 -16.43 10.09
C MET A 1 -12.57 -15.83 11.46
N LEU A 2 -12.09 -14.61 11.52
CA LEU A 2 -11.83 -13.89 12.77
C LEU A 2 -12.94 -12.85 13.02
N LYS A 3 -13.27 -12.61 14.31
CA LYS A 3 -14.24 -11.57 14.66
C LYS A 3 -13.63 -10.18 14.50
N GLY A 4 -14.44 -9.23 14.04
CA GLY A 4 -14.06 -7.81 13.99
C GLY A 4 -13.16 -7.40 12.81
N ILE A 5 -12.91 -8.29 11.86
CA ILE A 5 -12.15 -7.97 10.64
C ILE A 5 -13.00 -8.21 9.39
N ASP A 6 -12.62 -7.53 8.30
CA ASP A 6 -13.27 -7.73 6.99
C ASP A 6 -13.14 -9.21 6.58
N SER A 7 -14.26 -9.81 6.16
CA SER A 7 -14.32 -11.23 5.78
C SER A 7 -13.44 -11.61 4.60
N ARG A 8 -13.01 -10.63 3.81
CA ARG A 8 -12.09 -10.82 2.67
C ARG A 8 -10.63 -10.92 3.09
N ILE A 9 -10.29 -10.55 4.32
CA ILE A 9 -8.93 -10.65 4.85
C ILE A 9 -8.60 -12.13 5.08
N ASN A 10 -7.69 -12.65 4.28
CA ASN A 10 -7.26 -14.04 4.36
C ASN A 10 -6.10 -14.24 5.36
N ALA A 11 -5.79 -15.50 5.63
CA ALA A 11 -4.73 -15.87 6.59
C ALA A 11 -3.35 -15.33 6.18
N ASP A 12 -3.05 -15.28 4.88
CA ASP A 12 -1.76 -14.80 4.39
C ASP A 12 -1.57 -13.31 4.67
N LEU A 13 -2.60 -12.49 4.44
CA LEU A 13 -2.53 -11.06 4.76
C LEU A 13 -2.40 -10.82 6.27
N VAL A 14 -3.16 -11.52 7.09
CA VAL A 14 -3.03 -11.44 8.56
C VAL A 14 -1.61 -11.80 8.99
N TYR A 15 -1.08 -12.90 8.48
CA TYR A 15 0.28 -13.32 8.78
C TYR A 15 1.31 -12.25 8.40
N LEU A 16 1.22 -11.69 7.19
CA LEU A 16 2.14 -10.65 6.74
C LEU A 16 2.11 -9.43 7.65
N LEU A 17 0.92 -8.90 7.93
CA LEU A 17 0.77 -7.70 8.76
C LEU A 17 1.25 -7.94 10.20
N ALA A 18 1.01 -9.13 10.74
CA ALA A 18 1.48 -9.51 12.07
C ALA A 18 3.00 -9.72 12.13
N ALA A 19 3.60 -10.26 11.05
CA ALA A 19 5.04 -10.51 10.98
C ALA A 19 5.87 -9.25 10.73
N MET A 20 5.27 -8.20 10.14
CA MET A 20 5.94 -6.93 9.92
C MET A 20 6.27 -6.23 11.23
N GLY A 21 7.47 -5.65 11.31
CA GLY A 21 7.91 -4.79 12.40
C GLY A 21 7.73 -3.30 12.10
N HIS A 22 8.06 -2.45 13.08
CA HIS A 22 8.08 -1.00 12.90
C HIS A 22 9.04 -0.60 11.77
N GLY A 23 8.55 0.24 10.87
CA GLY A 23 9.32 0.72 9.72
C GLY A 23 9.32 -0.21 8.51
N ASP A 24 8.84 -1.45 8.64
CA ASP A 24 8.64 -2.32 7.49
C ASP A 24 7.59 -1.74 6.54
N LYS A 25 7.75 -2.02 5.25
CA LYS A 25 6.89 -1.48 4.20
C LYS A 25 6.09 -2.58 3.51
N ILE A 26 4.86 -2.25 3.13
CA ILE A 26 4.02 -3.10 2.29
C ILE A 26 3.56 -2.31 1.07
N ALA A 27 3.67 -2.91 -0.11
CA ALA A 27 3.19 -2.31 -1.35
C ALA A 27 1.83 -2.89 -1.73
N ILE A 28 0.92 -2.02 -2.16
CA ILE A 28 -0.36 -2.36 -2.80
C ILE A 28 -0.21 -1.97 -4.27
N VAL A 29 -0.38 -2.92 -5.18
CA VAL A 29 -0.10 -2.66 -6.59
C VAL A 29 -1.27 -3.03 -7.50
N ASP A 30 -1.39 -2.31 -8.61
CA ASP A 30 -2.44 -2.49 -9.60
C ASP A 30 -2.25 -3.76 -10.45
N ARG A 31 -3.24 -4.07 -11.28
CA ARG A 31 -3.28 -5.29 -12.10
C ARG A 31 -2.18 -5.38 -13.17
N ASN A 32 -1.58 -4.26 -13.54
CA ASN A 32 -0.53 -4.18 -14.56
C ASN A 32 0.88 -4.20 -13.97
N TYR A 33 0.98 -4.10 -12.65
CA TYR A 33 2.26 -4.07 -11.95
C TYR A 33 2.95 -5.46 -12.05
N PRO A 34 4.28 -5.51 -12.30
CA PRO A 34 5.02 -6.78 -12.38
C PRO A 34 5.28 -7.39 -10.99
N ALA A 35 4.22 -7.64 -10.21
CA ALA A 35 4.31 -8.03 -8.82
C ALA A 35 5.10 -9.33 -8.59
N THR A 36 4.92 -10.33 -9.45
CA THR A 36 5.64 -11.61 -9.34
C THR A 36 7.14 -11.43 -9.54
N PHE A 37 7.54 -10.59 -10.48
CA PHE A 37 8.96 -10.31 -10.72
C PHE A 37 9.57 -9.50 -9.56
N ASP A 38 8.89 -8.45 -9.12
CA ASP A 38 9.41 -7.55 -8.08
C ASP A 38 9.37 -8.15 -6.68
N SER A 39 8.60 -9.22 -6.46
CA SER A 39 8.53 -9.94 -5.17
C SER A 39 9.55 -11.07 -5.00
N ARG A 40 10.55 -11.19 -5.88
CA ARG A 40 11.53 -12.30 -5.83
C ARG A 40 12.30 -12.37 -4.50
N SER A 41 12.49 -11.24 -3.82
CA SER A 41 13.18 -11.16 -2.53
C SER A 41 12.24 -10.77 -1.39
N SER A 42 10.92 -10.82 -1.61
CA SER A 42 9.90 -10.46 -0.63
C SER A 42 8.73 -11.44 -0.70
N LYS A 43 7.68 -11.17 0.05
CA LYS A 43 6.47 -11.99 0.04
C LYS A 43 5.44 -11.39 -0.91
N LEU A 44 4.69 -12.25 -1.62
CA LEU A 44 3.60 -11.84 -2.49
C LEU A 44 2.30 -12.47 -2.02
N VAL A 45 1.27 -11.64 -1.89
CA VAL A 45 -0.12 -12.09 -1.73
C VAL A 45 -0.96 -11.52 -2.86
N ARG A 46 -1.75 -12.37 -3.51
CA ARG A 46 -2.65 -11.97 -4.59
C ARG A 46 -4.08 -11.84 -4.09
N TYR A 47 -4.70 -10.72 -4.46
CA TYR A 47 -6.10 -10.41 -4.14
C TYR A 47 -6.86 -10.10 -5.44
N ASP A 48 -7.18 -11.14 -6.20
CA ASP A 48 -8.00 -11.00 -7.40
C ASP A 48 -9.43 -10.59 -7.01
N GLY A 49 -9.99 -9.63 -7.73
CA GLY A 49 -11.33 -9.10 -7.46
C GLY A 49 -11.41 -7.98 -6.40
N VAL A 50 -10.29 -7.60 -5.80
CA VAL A 50 -10.20 -6.48 -4.85
C VAL A 50 -9.37 -5.36 -5.47
N ASN A 51 -9.85 -4.13 -5.41
CA ASN A 51 -9.09 -2.97 -5.90
C ASN A 51 -8.13 -2.41 -4.84
N SER A 52 -7.23 -1.52 -5.23
CA SER A 52 -6.22 -0.98 -4.32
C SER A 52 -6.80 -0.16 -3.17
N ILE A 53 -7.90 0.52 -3.37
CA ILE A 53 -8.58 1.30 -2.32
C ILE A 53 -9.24 0.39 -1.28
N GLU A 54 -9.90 -0.67 -1.72
CA GLU A 54 -10.46 -1.68 -0.82
C GLU A 54 -9.35 -2.35 0.00
N MET A 55 -8.23 -2.70 -0.67
CA MET A 55 -7.07 -3.28 0.01
C MET A 55 -6.45 -2.31 1.02
N LEU A 56 -6.34 -1.03 0.66
CA LEU A 56 -5.86 0.01 1.59
C LEU A 56 -6.71 0.04 2.87
N ARG A 57 -8.04 0.04 2.74
CA ARG A 57 -8.95 0.02 3.90
C ARG A 57 -8.76 -1.25 4.76
N MET A 58 -8.63 -2.41 4.12
CA MET A 58 -8.39 -3.67 4.83
C MET A 58 -7.08 -3.64 5.62
N ILE A 59 -5.99 -3.19 5.01
CA ILE A 59 -4.69 -3.10 5.69
C ILE A 59 -4.75 -2.10 6.84
N LEU A 60 -5.30 -0.90 6.62
CA LEU A 60 -5.38 0.13 7.65
C LEU A 60 -6.31 -0.21 8.81
N SER A 61 -7.23 -1.16 8.61
CA SER A 61 -8.05 -1.67 9.73
C SER A 61 -7.26 -2.50 10.74
N LEU A 62 -6.06 -2.95 10.37
CA LEU A 62 -5.21 -3.83 11.18
C LEU A 62 -3.83 -3.25 11.48
N MET A 63 -3.35 -2.32 10.68
CA MET A 63 -1.97 -1.83 10.72
C MET A 63 -1.94 -0.32 10.86
N PRO A 64 -1.29 0.24 11.91
CA PRO A 64 -1.10 1.68 12.03
C PRO A 64 -0.04 2.16 11.02
N LEU A 65 -0.21 3.39 10.52
CA LEU A 65 0.82 4.07 9.75
C LEU A 65 1.86 4.72 10.68
N ASP A 66 3.10 4.73 10.22
CA ASP A 66 4.20 5.27 11.01
C ASP A 66 4.06 6.79 11.24
N THR A 67 4.40 7.21 12.45
CA THR A 67 4.42 8.62 12.87
C THR A 67 5.83 9.18 13.04
N PHE A 68 6.86 8.34 12.92
CA PHE A 68 8.26 8.73 13.10
C PHE A 68 8.91 9.21 11.80
N VAL A 69 8.31 8.91 10.65
CA VAL A 69 8.75 9.38 9.35
C VAL A 69 7.90 10.55 8.88
N GLU A 70 8.48 11.40 8.03
CA GLU A 70 7.75 12.54 7.47
C GLU A 70 6.55 12.09 6.64
N SER A 71 6.72 11.04 5.85
CA SER A 71 5.69 10.52 4.96
C SER A 71 5.61 8.99 5.06
N PRO A 72 4.56 8.43 5.67
CA PRO A 72 4.39 6.98 5.78
C PRO A 72 3.70 6.36 4.57
N VAL A 73 3.36 7.15 3.56
CA VAL A 73 2.66 6.70 2.35
C VAL A 73 3.37 7.24 1.11
N PHE A 74 3.58 6.38 0.13
CA PHE A 74 4.16 6.77 -1.15
C PHE A 74 3.23 6.38 -2.30
N THR A 75 3.18 7.26 -3.32
CA THR A 75 2.47 7.04 -4.58
C THR A 75 3.44 7.12 -5.74
N MET A 76 3.05 6.61 -6.91
CA MET A 76 3.84 6.72 -8.13
C MET A 76 3.42 7.96 -8.91
N GLN A 77 4.39 8.80 -9.29
CA GLN A 77 4.14 9.95 -10.16
C GLN A 77 3.69 9.52 -11.55
N VAL A 78 2.83 10.33 -12.15
CA VAL A 78 2.54 10.22 -13.57
C VAL A 78 3.77 10.56 -14.38
N VAL A 79 4.13 9.71 -15.33
CA VAL A 79 5.31 9.91 -16.21
C VAL A 79 5.21 11.27 -16.90
N ASP A 80 6.31 12.04 -16.87
CA ASP A 80 6.42 13.39 -17.43
C ASP A 80 5.49 14.45 -16.82
N LYS A 81 4.79 14.12 -15.73
CA LYS A 81 3.87 15.03 -15.02
C LYS A 81 3.99 14.89 -13.51
N PRO A 82 5.15 15.26 -12.91
CA PRO A 82 5.43 15.00 -11.48
C PRO A 82 4.48 15.70 -10.51
N ASP A 83 3.84 16.79 -10.95
CA ASP A 83 2.91 17.55 -10.10
C ASP A 83 1.45 17.15 -10.29
N GLU A 84 1.15 16.20 -11.18
CA GLU A 84 -0.22 15.73 -11.39
C GLU A 84 -0.67 14.84 -10.25
N ILE A 85 -1.78 15.21 -9.61
CA ILE A 85 -2.45 14.44 -8.57
C ILE A 85 -3.68 13.79 -9.18
N LEU A 86 -3.65 12.47 -9.36
CA LEU A 86 -4.79 11.71 -9.88
C LEU A 86 -5.86 11.54 -8.79
N PRO A 87 -7.14 11.33 -9.20
CA PRO A 87 -8.21 11.03 -8.24
C PRO A 87 -7.88 9.88 -7.30
N PHE A 88 -7.21 8.82 -7.78
CA PHE A 88 -6.73 7.71 -6.94
C PHE A 88 -5.79 8.17 -5.83
N HIS A 89 -4.83 9.03 -6.14
CA HIS A 89 -3.85 9.54 -5.16
C HIS A 89 -4.53 10.35 -4.06
N LYS A 90 -5.47 11.22 -4.45
CA LYS A 90 -6.26 12.03 -3.52
C LYS A 90 -7.14 11.16 -2.63
N GLU A 91 -7.85 10.19 -3.19
CA GLU A 91 -8.69 9.25 -2.45
C GLU A 91 -7.88 8.44 -1.44
N GLY A 92 -6.71 7.93 -1.86
CA GLY A 92 -5.81 7.18 -0.98
C GLY A 92 -5.34 8.01 0.21
N GLN A 93 -4.95 9.25 -0.01
CA GLN A 93 -4.54 10.17 1.07
C GLN A 93 -5.69 10.48 2.03
N GLU A 94 -6.87 10.76 1.51
CA GLU A 94 -8.06 11.05 2.32
C GLU A 94 -8.41 9.86 3.23
N ILE A 95 -8.35 8.63 2.70
CA ILE A 95 -8.59 7.41 3.48
C ILE A 95 -7.56 7.24 4.59
N CYS A 96 -6.28 7.40 4.28
CA CYS A 96 -5.22 7.31 5.27
C CYS A 96 -5.44 8.31 6.41
N SER A 97 -5.73 9.57 6.08
CA SER A 97 -5.96 10.63 7.07
C SER A 97 -7.22 10.36 7.90
N GLN A 98 -8.28 9.87 7.28
CA GLN A 98 -9.53 9.55 7.97
C GLN A 98 -9.34 8.40 8.97
N VAL A 99 -8.68 7.32 8.56
CA VAL A 99 -8.47 6.15 9.42
C VAL A 99 -7.51 6.46 10.57
N GLU A 100 -6.43 7.19 10.29
CA GLU A 100 -5.44 7.56 11.31
C GLU A 100 -5.92 8.69 12.24
N GLY A 101 -6.97 9.43 11.85
CA GLY A 101 -7.48 10.57 12.65
C GLY A 101 -6.52 11.77 12.67
N ARG A 102 -5.66 11.91 11.69
CA ARG A 102 -4.68 12.99 11.53
C ARG A 102 -4.39 13.22 10.04
N ASP A 103 -3.81 14.35 9.71
CA ASP A 103 -3.29 14.57 8.36
C ASP A 103 -2.11 13.64 8.11
N VAL A 104 -2.22 12.79 7.10
CA VAL A 104 -1.17 11.88 6.67
C VAL A 104 -0.48 12.45 5.44
N SER A 105 0.83 12.68 5.54
CA SER A 105 1.64 13.10 4.41
C SER A 105 1.84 11.96 3.44
N VAL A 106 1.71 12.27 2.15
CA VAL A 106 1.97 11.35 1.04
C VAL A 106 3.08 11.94 0.18
N THR A 107 4.10 11.15 -0.11
CA THR A 107 5.17 11.52 -1.03
C THR A 107 5.00 10.79 -2.35
N SER A 108 4.95 11.53 -3.45
CA SER A 108 4.97 10.94 -4.78
C SER A 108 6.41 10.70 -5.22
N LEU A 109 6.67 9.51 -5.76
CA LEU A 109 7.99 9.08 -6.23
C LEU A 109 8.00 8.98 -7.75
N GLU A 110 9.12 9.36 -8.35
CA GLU A 110 9.35 9.07 -9.76
C GLU A 110 9.22 7.54 -10.00
N ARG A 111 8.79 7.16 -11.19
CA ARG A 111 8.41 5.77 -11.50
C ARG A 111 9.51 4.76 -11.16
N SER A 112 10.76 5.01 -11.57
CA SER A 112 11.86 4.08 -11.32
C SER A 112 12.20 3.98 -9.83
N GLU A 113 12.14 5.08 -9.11
CA GLU A 113 12.32 5.10 -7.65
C GLU A 113 11.20 4.34 -6.94
N PHE A 114 9.96 4.46 -7.41
CA PHE A 114 8.83 3.70 -6.85
C PHE A 114 9.06 2.19 -7.02
N TYR A 115 9.45 1.73 -8.22
CA TYR A 115 9.77 0.32 -8.46
C TYR A 115 10.89 -0.18 -7.55
N ASP A 116 11.97 0.60 -7.41
CA ASP A 116 13.09 0.23 -6.54
C ASP A 116 12.64 0.10 -5.08
N ARG A 117 11.78 1.01 -4.63
CA ARG A 117 11.25 0.97 -3.27
C ARG A 117 10.31 -0.20 -3.04
N VAL A 118 9.49 -0.57 -4.01
CA VAL A 118 8.64 -1.77 -3.93
C VAL A 118 9.50 -3.04 -3.78
N ARG A 119 10.60 -3.15 -4.50
CA ARG A 119 11.52 -4.31 -4.37
C ARG A 119 12.16 -4.43 -2.99
N SER A 120 12.20 -3.35 -2.21
CA SER A 120 12.70 -3.33 -0.84
C SER A 120 11.60 -3.52 0.22
N CYS A 121 10.34 -3.65 -0.19
CA CYS A 121 9.24 -3.88 0.74
C CYS A 121 9.29 -5.28 1.35
N PHE A 122 8.77 -5.40 2.56
CA PHE A 122 8.57 -6.70 3.22
C PHE A 122 7.64 -7.60 2.42
N ALA A 123 6.57 -7.01 1.86
CA ALA A 123 5.59 -7.72 1.07
C ALA A 123 4.99 -6.84 -0.03
N ILE A 124 4.46 -7.51 -1.06
CA ILE A 124 3.67 -6.92 -2.13
C ILE A 124 2.30 -7.58 -2.14
N VAL A 125 1.24 -6.77 -2.18
CA VAL A 125 -0.14 -7.23 -2.38
C VAL A 125 -0.57 -6.84 -3.79
N SER A 126 -0.78 -7.83 -4.65
CA SER A 126 -1.27 -7.63 -6.01
C SER A 126 -2.79 -7.57 -6.01
N THR A 127 -3.37 -6.54 -6.62
CA THR A 127 -4.82 -6.31 -6.68
C THR A 127 -5.36 -6.34 -8.11
N SER A 128 -6.67 -6.25 -8.25
CA SER A 128 -7.35 -6.06 -9.54
C SER A 128 -7.61 -4.58 -9.87
N GLU A 129 -6.91 -3.65 -9.24
CA GLU A 129 -7.04 -2.22 -9.53
C GLU A 129 -6.82 -1.93 -11.01
N ASP A 130 -7.79 -1.30 -11.66
CA ASP A 130 -7.74 -1.03 -13.09
C ASP A 130 -7.34 0.40 -13.44
N ARG A 131 -7.33 1.31 -12.43
CA ARG A 131 -6.89 2.69 -12.65
C ARG A 131 -5.38 2.78 -12.81
N PRO A 132 -4.89 3.57 -13.77
CA PRO A 132 -3.45 3.76 -13.94
C PRO A 132 -2.83 4.39 -12.69
N TYR A 133 -1.60 4.01 -12.38
CA TYR A 133 -0.86 4.46 -11.19
C TYR A 133 -1.56 4.13 -9.87
N GLY A 134 -2.39 3.08 -9.86
CA GLY A 134 -3.16 2.64 -8.69
C GLY A 134 -2.32 1.90 -7.66
N ASN A 135 -1.16 2.44 -7.32
CA ASN A 135 -0.13 1.81 -6.49
C ASN A 135 0.17 2.65 -5.25
N LEU A 136 0.38 1.99 -4.11
CA LEU A 136 0.72 2.62 -2.84
C LEU A 136 1.82 1.82 -2.14
N ILE A 137 2.68 2.51 -1.39
CA ILE A 137 3.57 1.89 -0.40
C ILE A 137 3.22 2.48 0.96
N LEU A 138 3.06 1.63 1.96
CA LEU A 138 2.73 2.00 3.33
C LEU A 138 3.87 1.62 4.27
N VAL A 139 4.18 2.48 5.23
CA VAL A 139 5.16 2.22 6.29
C VAL A 139 4.43 1.89 7.58
N LYS A 140 4.72 0.71 8.15
CA LYS A 140 4.11 0.26 9.41
C LYS A 140 4.63 1.05 10.60
N GLY A 141 3.71 1.55 11.39
CA GLY A 141 3.97 2.26 12.64
C GLY A 141 3.89 1.37 13.87
N VAL A 142 3.72 2.03 15.01
CA VAL A 142 3.55 1.41 16.34
C VAL A 142 2.21 1.82 16.94
N LEU A 143 1.67 0.96 17.81
CA LEU A 143 0.47 1.24 18.60
C LEU A 143 0.85 1.82 19.97
#